data_e57075c8fbf5c400b93933615f3cbdbb
#
_entry.id   e57075c8fbf5c400b93933615f3cbdbb
#
_cell.length_a   1.000
_cell.length_b   1.000
_cell.length_c   1.000
_cell.angle_alpha   90.00
_cell.angle_beta   90.00
_cell.angle_gamma   90.00
#
_symmetry.space_group_name_H-M   'P 1'
#
loop_
_entity.id
_entity.type
_entity.pdbx_description
1 polymer ?
#
loop_
_entity_poly.entity_id
_entity_poly.type
_entity_poly.pdbx_seq_one_letter_code
_entity_poly.pdbx_strand_id
1 'polypeptide(L)'
;VLPSEARTTYSTYLEKGLIDNAYTFKIPIYNNMPDKTSLSIENNSDNTLSSLNVSGCNLNPMFNSSATNYTCNVSNNTNQVTVSATKTSSYSSLNGDGVIVLNGSSTEINVTVTALNGDKRVYKITVNKVEAGKESPADIISYLGYNNSNGILSGIALDTDVTNIISNVRNKFASSNINIKDKNGSVKENGKISTGDKITITSNSSTITYKVAVKGDVNGDGKISISDYAKVKSHILGVARVDNEYLKAADANGDGKVSIADYAKIKSHILGTSKITK
;
A
#
# COMPACT_ATOMS: atom_id res chain seq x y z
N VAL A 1 26.31 27.96 -15.19
CA VAL A 1 26.32 29.36 -15.60
C VAL A 1 26.10 29.38 -17.09
N LEU A 2 24.97 29.95 -17.54
CA LEU A 2 24.69 30.08 -18.98
C LEU A 2 25.66 31.11 -19.63
N PRO A 3 26.11 30.86 -20.84
CA PRO A 3 26.87 31.84 -21.62
C PRO A 3 26.11 33.16 -21.75
N SER A 4 26.81 34.29 -21.83
CA SER A 4 26.20 35.62 -21.89
C SER A 4 25.18 35.80 -23.02
N GLU A 5 25.44 35.19 -24.16
CA GLU A 5 24.56 35.21 -25.33
C GLU A 5 23.23 34.45 -25.09
N ALA A 6 23.26 33.35 -24.36
CA ALA A 6 22.04 32.61 -23.99
C ALA A 6 21.16 33.41 -23.01
N ARG A 7 21.77 34.20 -22.13
CA ARG A 7 21.04 35.08 -21.20
C ARG A 7 20.30 36.19 -21.93
N THR A 8 20.95 36.81 -22.92
CA THR A 8 20.33 37.88 -23.71
C THR A 8 19.13 37.37 -24.50
N THR A 9 19.24 36.19 -25.11
CA THR A 9 18.15 35.60 -25.88
C THR A 9 16.97 35.22 -24.95
N TYR A 10 17.24 34.69 -23.77
CA TYR A 10 16.22 34.35 -22.79
C TYR A 10 15.44 35.57 -22.29
N SER A 11 16.17 36.67 -21.93
CA SER A 11 15.53 37.91 -21.51
C SER A 11 14.63 38.51 -22.61
N THR A 12 15.08 38.46 -23.86
CA THR A 12 14.30 38.99 -24.99
C THR A 12 13.00 38.19 -25.22
N TYR A 13 13.00 36.89 -25.01
CA TYR A 13 11.78 36.08 -25.14
C TYR A 13 10.81 36.30 -23.98
N LEU A 14 11.31 36.50 -22.76
CA LEU A 14 10.52 36.86 -21.59
C LEU A 14 9.84 38.22 -21.74
N GLU A 15 10.58 39.23 -22.15
CA GLU A 15 10.08 40.59 -22.36
C GLU A 15 9.03 40.67 -23.47
N LYS A 16 9.10 39.80 -24.47
CA LYS A 16 8.13 39.72 -25.56
C LYS A 16 6.91 38.83 -25.25
N GLY A 17 6.83 38.28 -24.04
CA GLY A 17 5.72 37.37 -23.67
C GLY A 17 5.64 36.11 -24.53
N LEU A 18 6.75 35.75 -25.18
CA LEU A 18 6.83 34.54 -26.01
C LEU A 18 7.08 33.27 -25.22
N ILE A 19 7.32 33.39 -23.92
CA ILE A 19 7.50 32.27 -22.99
C ILE A 19 6.44 32.45 -21.92
N ASP A 20 5.56 31.46 -21.81
CA ASP A 20 4.58 31.43 -20.75
C ASP A 20 5.28 31.23 -19.40
N ASN A 21 4.85 31.93 -18.35
CA ASN A 21 5.40 31.83 -16.99
C ASN A 21 5.25 30.44 -16.37
N ALA A 22 4.55 29.55 -17.02
CA ALA A 22 4.32 28.22 -16.57
C ALA A 22 5.26 27.21 -17.24
N TYR A 23 6.53 27.23 -16.87
CA TYR A 23 7.30 25.98 -16.84
C TYR A 23 7.71 25.32 -18.15
N THR A 24 7.45 25.91 -19.32
CA THR A 24 7.95 25.41 -20.60
C THR A 24 8.86 26.45 -21.23
N PHE A 25 10.16 26.35 -21.03
CA PHE A 25 11.09 27.16 -21.83
C PHE A 25 11.75 26.27 -22.87
N LYS A 26 11.74 26.76 -24.11
CA LYS A 26 12.51 26.15 -25.19
C LYS A 26 13.97 26.56 -25.03
N ILE A 27 14.84 25.63 -24.69
CA ILE A 27 16.28 25.86 -24.72
C ILE A 27 16.70 25.85 -26.20
N PRO A 28 17.30 26.92 -26.75
CA PRO A 28 17.82 26.86 -28.10
C PRO A 28 18.96 25.84 -28.12
N ILE A 29 18.83 24.82 -28.97
CA ILE A 29 19.87 23.81 -29.20
C ILE A 29 20.85 24.43 -30.21
N TYR A 30 22.04 24.76 -29.77
CA TYR A 30 23.13 25.15 -30.68
C TYR A 30 23.65 23.89 -31.38
N ASN A 31 23.82 23.97 -32.72
CA ASN A 31 24.24 22.84 -33.59
C ASN A 31 25.63 22.26 -33.28
N ASN A 32 26.35 22.73 -32.28
CA ASN A 32 27.69 22.30 -31.90
C ASN A 32 27.82 21.81 -30.46
N MET A 33 26.71 21.34 -29.82
CA MET A 33 26.86 20.60 -28.58
C MET A 33 27.32 19.16 -28.89
N PRO A 34 28.50 18.74 -28.42
CA PRO A 34 28.83 17.31 -28.41
C PRO A 34 27.92 16.66 -27.34
N ASP A 35 27.16 15.73 -27.70
CA ASP A 35 26.14 15.00 -26.95
C ASP A 35 24.74 15.64 -26.89
N LYS A 36 23.87 14.97 -27.64
CA LYS A 36 22.41 15.08 -27.45
C LYS A 36 22.04 14.35 -26.18
N THR A 37 22.35 14.92 -25.03
CA THR A 37 21.68 14.53 -23.79
C THR A 37 20.23 14.92 -23.94
N SER A 38 19.37 13.96 -24.19
CA SER A 38 17.93 14.16 -24.10
C SER A 38 17.65 14.66 -22.68
N LEU A 39 17.29 15.95 -22.56
CA LEU A 39 16.70 16.45 -21.33
C LEU A 39 15.37 15.71 -21.18
N SER A 40 15.33 14.63 -20.40
CA SER A 40 14.09 14.02 -20.00
C SER A 40 13.42 15.01 -19.05
N ILE A 41 12.43 15.73 -19.56
CA ILE A 41 11.51 16.47 -18.69
C ILE A 41 10.75 15.36 -17.95
N GLU A 42 11.17 15.08 -16.73
CA GLU A 42 10.43 14.17 -15.88
C GLU A 42 8.98 14.65 -15.77
N ASN A 43 8.06 13.69 -15.68
CA ASN A 43 6.64 13.92 -15.72
C ASN A 43 6.21 14.96 -14.66
N ASN A 44 6.02 16.20 -15.10
CA ASN A 44 5.64 17.33 -14.25
C ASN A 44 4.23 17.18 -13.62
N SER A 45 3.47 16.16 -13.98
CA SER A 45 2.12 15.88 -13.51
C SER A 45 2.06 14.89 -12.35
N ASP A 46 3.19 14.37 -11.86
CA ASP A 46 3.19 13.40 -10.76
C ASP A 46 2.82 14.08 -9.44
N ASN A 47 1.60 13.81 -8.99
CA ASN A 47 1.02 14.25 -7.74
C ASN A 47 0.81 13.09 -6.77
N THR A 48 1.59 12.02 -6.87
CA THR A 48 1.43 10.83 -6.04
C THR A 48 2.36 10.83 -4.83
N LEU A 49 1.96 10.06 -3.80
CA LEU A 49 2.82 9.70 -2.67
C LEU A 49 3.50 8.36 -2.95
N SER A 50 4.76 8.23 -2.53
CA SER A 50 5.48 6.97 -2.43
C SER A 50 5.29 6.29 -1.07
N SER A 51 4.98 7.07 -0.02
CA SER A 51 4.64 6.54 1.30
C SER A 51 3.67 7.46 2.05
N LEU A 52 2.83 6.85 2.89
CA LEU A 52 1.95 7.54 3.82
C LEU A 52 1.81 6.68 5.08
N ASN A 53 2.04 7.28 6.23
CA ASN A 53 1.92 6.63 7.52
C ASN A 53 1.35 7.60 8.57
N VAL A 54 0.65 7.06 9.56
CA VAL A 54 0.13 7.80 10.72
C VAL A 54 0.61 7.12 11.98
N SER A 55 1.23 7.86 12.89
CA SER A 55 1.74 7.31 14.14
C SER A 55 0.62 6.74 15.00
N GLY A 56 0.85 5.54 15.56
CA GLY A 56 -0.08 4.91 16.50
C GLY A 56 -1.30 4.23 15.89
N CYS A 57 -1.45 4.24 14.56
CA CYS A 57 -2.49 3.47 13.87
C CYS A 57 -2.01 2.95 12.50
N ASN A 58 -2.68 1.91 12.00
CA ASN A 58 -2.46 1.42 10.65
C ASN A 58 -3.56 1.93 9.73
N LEU A 59 -3.17 2.38 8.54
CA LEU A 59 -4.12 2.83 7.53
C LEU A 59 -4.94 1.64 6.99
N ASN A 60 -6.23 1.85 6.84
CA ASN A 60 -7.16 0.92 6.21
C ASN A 60 -7.87 1.62 5.03
N PRO A 61 -7.70 1.17 3.77
CA PRO A 61 -6.76 0.11 3.36
C PRO A 61 -5.30 0.48 3.64
N MET A 62 -4.39 -0.49 3.56
CA MET A 62 -2.95 -0.21 3.57
C MET A 62 -2.61 0.78 2.46
N PHE A 63 -1.57 1.59 2.70
CA PHE A 63 -1.19 2.61 1.73
C PHE A 63 -0.95 2.02 0.32
N ASN A 64 -1.59 2.66 -0.64
CA ASN A 64 -1.40 2.46 -2.07
C ASN A 64 -1.48 3.83 -2.74
N SER A 65 -0.53 4.15 -3.61
CA SER A 65 -0.44 5.47 -4.28
C SER A 65 -1.68 5.86 -5.08
N SER A 66 -2.48 4.89 -5.53
CA SER A 66 -3.73 5.10 -6.27
C SER A 66 -4.94 5.32 -5.36
N ALA A 67 -4.90 4.85 -4.11
CA ALA A 67 -5.98 5.05 -3.15
C ALA A 67 -5.87 6.43 -2.52
N THR A 68 -6.99 7.12 -2.36
CA THR A 68 -7.04 8.47 -1.81
C THR A 68 -7.82 8.61 -0.51
N ASN A 69 -8.48 7.54 -0.07
CA ASN A 69 -9.28 7.55 1.15
C ASN A 69 -8.82 6.44 2.10
N TYR A 70 -8.52 6.84 3.33
CA TYR A 70 -8.03 5.97 4.38
C TYR A 70 -8.78 6.21 5.67
N THR A 71 -8.87 5.17 6.48
CA THR A 71 -9.29 5.26 7.87
C THR A 71 -8.22 4.69 8.77
N CYS A 72 -8.11 5.17 10.00
CA CYS A 72 -7.35 4.49 11.04
C CYS A 72 -7.93 4.79 12.43
N ASN A 73 -7.66 3.92 13.38
CA ASN A 73 -8.22 4.01 14.72
C ASN A 73 -7.09 4.17 15.75
N VAL A 74 -7.29 5.11 16.67
CA VAL A 74 -6.41 5.38 17.81
C VAL A 74 -7.18 5.23 19.10
N SER A 75 -6.47 5.07 20.23
CA SER A 75 -7.11 5.11 21.56
C SER A 75 -7.83 6.43 21.79
N ASN A 76 -8.96 6.40 22.52
CA ASN A 76 -9.71 7.59 22.91
C ASN A 76 -8.85 8.64 23.63
N ASN A 77 -7.81 8.20 24.32
CA ASN A 77 -6.87 9.08 25.04
C ASN A 77 -5.78 9.70 24.14
N THR A 78 -5.76 9.39 22.84
CA THR A 78 -4.79 9.96 21.90
C THR A 78 -5.20 11.38 21.54
N ASN A 79 -4.35 12.35 21.83
CA ASN A 79 -4.65 13.77 21.58
C ASN A 79 -4.04 14.29 20.27
N GLN A 80 -3.04 13.61 19.75
CA GLN A 80 -2.37 13.96 18.50
C GLN A 80 -1.78 12.74 17.81
N VAL A 81 -1.60 12.84 16.50
CA VAL A 81 -0.87 11.87 15.67
C VAL A 81 0.16 12.61 14.82
N THR A 82 1.20 11.90 14.39
CA THR A 82 2.13 12.40 13.38
C THR A 82 1.83 11.73 12.05
N VAL A 83 1.52 12.52 11.05
CA VAL A 83 1.38 12.08 9.66
C VAL A 83 2.74 12.21 8.98
N SER A 84 3.25 11.12 8.46
CA SER A 84 4.50 11.08 7.68
C SER A 84 4.18 10.68 6.26
N ALA A 85 4.46 11.55 5.32
CA ALA A 85 4.22 11.33 3.89
C ALA A 85 5.47 11.62 3.07
N THR A 86 5.68 10.85 2.02
CA THR A 86 6.78 11.08 1.06
C THR A 86 6.19 11.16 -0.34
N LYS A 87 6.47 12.24 -1.02
CA LYS A 87 6.07 12.45 -2.42
C LYS A 87 6.90 11.59 -3.37
N THR A 88 6.32 11.13 -4.46
CA THR A 88 7.03 10.34 -5.48
C THR A 88 7.98 11.23 -6.28
N SER A 89 7.49 12.37 -6.78
CA SER A 89 8.31 13.32 -7.53
C SER A 89 9.01 14.32 -6.62
N SER A 90 10.30 14.56 -6.81
CA SER A 90 11.05 15.62 -6.12
C SER A 90 10.54 17.02 -6.46
N TYR A 91 9.91 17.18 -7.62
CA TYR A 91 9.40 18.47 -8.13
C TYR A 91 8.00 18.81 -7.59
N SER A 92 7.25 17.88 -7.02
CA SER A 92 5.96 18.16 -6.40
C SER A 92 6.13 18.82 -5.02
N SER A 93 5.11 19.49 -4.53
CA SER A 93 5.03 20.01 -3.17
C SER A 93 4.07 19.17 -2.33
N LEU A 94 4.29 19.14 -1.01
CA LEU A 94 3.50 18.38 -0.03
C LEU A 94 2.98 19.34 1.03
N ASN A 95 1.74 19.11 1.46
CA ASN A 95 1.08 19.86 2.55
C ASN A 95 0.14 18.94 3.33
N GLY A 96 0.01 19.16 4.65
CA GLY A 96 -0.89 18.39 5.50
C GLY A 96 -0.25 17.22 6.23
N ASP A 97 1.05 17.06 6.12
CA ASP A 97 1.87 16.17 6.94
C ASP A 97 2.32 16.86 8.25
N GLY A 98 2.92 16.11 9.17
CA GLY A 98 3.39 16.62 10.46
C GLY A 98 2.49 16.22 11.63
N VAL A 99 2.56 16.99 12.72
CA VAL A 99 1.78 16.74 13.95
C VAL A 99 0.38 17.32 13.80
N ILE A 100 -0.63 16.47 13.95
CA ILE A 100 -2.05 16.84 13.85
C ILE A 100 -2.73 16.59 15.19
N VAL A 101 -3.36 17.62 15.74
CA VAL A 101 -4.19 17.53 16.94
C VAL A 101 -5.53 16.89 16.58
N LEU A 102 -5.94 15.89 17.35
CA LEU A 102 -7.20 15.17 17.16
C LEU A 102 -8.32 15.79 17.96
N ASN A 103 -9.36 16.26 17.26
CA ASN A 103 -10.53 16.89 17.85
C ASN A 103 -11.76 15.97 17.80
N GLY A 104 -12.44 15.80 18.93
CA GLY A 104 -13.63 14.97 19.02
C GLY A 104 -13.35 13.47 18.85
N SER A 105 -14.36 12.72 18.47
CA SER A 105 -14.29 11.25 18.26
C SER A 105 -13.73 10.86 16.89
N SER A 106 -13.69 11.79 15.94
CA SER A 106 -13.17 11.58 14.59
C SER A 106 -12.54 12.87 14.07
N THR A 107 -11.40 12.76 13.42
CA THR A 107 -10.68 13.88 12.80
C THR A 107 -10.33 13.53 11.37
N GLU A 108 -10.70 14.39 10.42
CA GLU A 108 -10.31 14.26 9.03
C GLU A 108 -9.00 15.02 8.76
N ILE A 109 -8.04 14.36 8.12
CA ILE A 109 -6.74 14.90 7.75
C ILE A 109 -6.62 14.81 6.24
N ASN A 110 -6.23 15.92 5.60
CA ASN A 110 -6.04 16.00 4.16
C ASN A 110 -4.56 16.24 3.85
N VAL A 111 -3.90 15.25 3.27
CA VAL A 111 -2.53 15.37 2.76
C VAL A 111 -2.61 15.66 1.27
N THR A 112 -2.13 16.82 0.87
CA THR A 112 -2.23 17.30 -0.52
C THR A 112 -0.85 17.27 -1.18
N VAL A 113 -0.75 16.59 -2.31
CA VAL A 113 0.41 16.65 -3.20
C VAL A 113 0.05 17.50 -4.40
N THR A 114 0.85 18.52 -4.68
CA THR A 114 0.70 19.39 -5.85
C THR A 114 1.86 19.14 -6.80
N ALA A 115 1.59 18.65 -7.97
CA ALA A 115 2.57 18.46 -9.04
C ALA A 115 3.08 19.79 -9.56
N LEU A 116 4.19 19.78 -10.28
CA LEU A 116 4.80 21.01 -10.84
C LEU A 116 3.88 21.73 -11.83
N ASN A 117 3.03 20.99 -12.54
CA ASN A 117 2.03 21.56 -13.46
C ASN A 117 0.79 22.16 -12.74
N GLY A 118 0.74 22.09 -11.39
CA GLY A 118 -0.37 22.60 -10.57
C GLY A 118 -1.47 21.58 -10.26
N ASP A 119 -1.44 20.38 -10.84
CA ASP A 119 -2.41 19.32 -10.56
C ASP A 119 -2.30 18.85 -9.11
N LYS A 120 -3.44 18.74 -8.44
CA LYS A 120 -3.49 18.35 -7.02
C LYS A 120 -4.10 16.97 -6.85
N ARG A 121 -3.54 16.22 -5.91
CA ARG A 121 -4.14 14.99 -5.37
C ARG A 121 -4.24 15.12 -3.86
N VAL A 122 -5.41 14.81 -3.33
CA VAL A 122 -5.67 14.83 -1.89
C VAL A 122 -5.83 13.40 -1.39
N TYR A 123 -5.04 13.05 -0.40
CA TYR A 123 -5.16 11.81 0.37
C TYR A 123 -5.87 12.15 1.66
N LYS A 124 -7.11 11.68 1.79
CA LYS A 124 -7.97 11.90 2.94
C LYS A 124 -7.77 10.77 3.95
N ILE A 125 -7.50 11.12 5.20
CA ILE A 125 -7.35 10.16 6.29
C ILE A 125 -8.37 10.51 7.37
N THR A 126 -9.25 9.57 7.70
CA THR A 126 -10.18 9.71 8.84
C THR A 126 -9.59 8.96 10.02
N VAL A 127 -9.16 9.70 11.04
CA VAL A 127 -8.65 9.15 12.30
C VAL A 127 -9.80 9.10 13.31
N ASN A 128 -10.18 7.90 13.74
CA ASN A 128 -11.24 7.70 14.74
C ASN A 128 -10.64 7.39 16.11
N LYS A 129 -11.17 7.99 17.16
CA LYS A 129 -10.87 7.65 18.54
C LYS A 129 -11.78 6.53 19.01
N VAL A 130 -11.20 5.42 19.46
CA VAL A 130 -11.92 4.22 19.90
C VAL A 130 -11.69 4.02 21.39
N GLU A 131 -12.77 3.82 22.16
CA GLU A 131 -12.68 3.46 23.56
C GLU A 131 -12.11 2.04 23.72
N ALA A 132 -11.23 1.85 24.71
CA ALA A 132 -10.67 0.55 25.01
C ALA A 132 -11.79 -0.48 25.28
N GLY A 133 -11.71 -1.62 24.61
CA GLY A 133 -12.71 -2.70 24.73
C GLY A 133 -13.94 -2.53 23.84
N LYS A 134 -14.03 -1.47 23.05
CA LYS A 134 -15.09 -1.27 22.05
C LYS A 134 -14.63 -1.42 20.60
N GLU A 135 -13.40 -1.89 20.39
CA GLU A 135 -12.86 -2.15 19.06
C GLU A 135 -13.69 -3.21 18.35
N SER A 136 -14.02 -2.97 17.10
CA SER A 136 -14.67 -3.97 16.25
C SER A 136 -13.63 -4.99 15.73
N PRO A 137 -14.06 -6.17 15.24
CA PRO A 137 -13.16 -7.08 14.56
C PRO A 137 -12.39 -6.45 13.39
N ALA A 138 -13.00 -5.49 12.67
CA ALA A 138 -12.35 -4.76 11.59
C ALA A 138 -11.21 -3.84 12.10
N ASP A 139 -11.36 -3.23 13.27
CA ASP A 139 -10.32 -2.41 13.89
C ASP A 139 -9.09 -3.26 14.25
N ILE A 140 -9.33 -4.48 14.74
CA ILE A 140 -8.27 -5.43 15.08
C ILE A 140 -7.52 -5.87 13.82
N ILE A 141 -8.22 -6.15 12.72
CA ILE A 141 -7.60 -6.47 11.43
C ILE A 141 -6.76 -5.29 10.90
N SER A 142 -7.28 -4.07 11.02
CA SER A 142 -6.55 -2.85 10.68
C SER A 142 -5.27 -2.69 11.50
N TYR A 143 -5.36 -2.92 12.84
CA TYR A 143 -4.19 -2.91 13.73
C TYR A 143 -3.11 -3.92 13.32
N LEU A 144 -3.51 -5.11 12.86
CA LEU A 144 -2.58 -6.12 12.34
C LEU A 144 -1.93 -5.71 11.01
N GLY A 145 -2.42 -4.64 10.37
CA GLY A 145 -1.95 -4.16 9.09
C GLY A 145 -2.36 -5.04 7.91
N TYR A 146 -3.48 -5.75 8.04
CA TYR A 146 -4.01 -6.61 6.99
C TYR A 146 -5.09 -5.90 6.19
N ASN A 147 -5.07 -6.10 4.87
CA ASN A 147 -6.13 -5.62 3.99
C ASN A 147 -7.29 -6.60 4.00
N ASN A 148 -8.51 -6.08 4.14
CA ASN A 148 -9.73 -6.86 3.99
C ASN A 148 -10.46 -6.48 2.71
N SER A 149 -10.72 -7.46 1.86
CA SER A 149 -11.57 -7.32 0.68
C SER A 149 -12.57 -8.47 0.65
N ASN A 150 -13.83 -8.14 0.87
CA ASN A 150 -14.93 -9.13 0.88
C ASN A 150 -14.69 -10.33 1.82
N GLY A 151 -14.13 -10.08 3.01
CA GLY A 151 -13.84 -11.15 3.99
C GLY A 151 -12.55 -11.93 3.71
N ILE A 152 -11.76 -11.53 2.73
CA ILE A 152 -10.45 -12.11 2.43
C ILE A 152 -9.36 -11.16 2.91
N LEU A 153 -8.50 -11.63 3.82
CA LEU A 153 -7.34 -10.89 4.31
C LEU A 153 -6.14 -11.12 3.41
N SER A 154 -5.47 -10.03 3.07
CA SER A 154 -4.21 -10.02 2.31
C SER A 154 -3.22 -9.03 2.96
N GLY A 155 -2.03 -8.88 2.39
CA GLY A 155 -0.99 -8.07 3.00
C GLY A 155 -0.31 -8.77 4.18
N ILE A 156 -0.45 -10.10 4.28
CA ILE A 156 0.19 -10.94 5.28
C ILE A 156 1.50 -11.45 4.69
N ALA A 157 2.61 -11.20 5.39
CA ALA A 157 3.91 -11.65 4.93
C ALA A 157 4.01 -13.18 4.96
N LEU A 158 4.72 -13.75 3.99
CA LEU A 158 5.16 -15.14 4.05
C LEU A 158 5.96 -15.32 5.37
N ASP A 159 5.85 -16.47 5.98
CA ASP A 159 6.48 -16.79 7.26
C ASP A 159 5.92 -16.07 8.50
N THR A 160 4.80 -15.36 8.39
CA THR A 160 4.11 -14.80 9.55
C THR A 160 3.69 -15.91 10.51
N ASP A 161 4.11 -15.77 11.77
CA ASP A 161 3.85 -16.78 12.81
C ASP A 161 2.47 -16.57 13.43
N VAL A 162 1.71 -17.66 13.52
CA VAL A 162 0.37 -17.68 14.14
C VAL A 162 0.41 -17.24 15.59
N THR A 163 1.42 -17.69 16.36
CA THR A 163 1.59 -17.31 17.76
C THR A 163 1.76 -15.80 17.92
N ASN A 164 2.49 -15.15 16.99
CA ASN A 164 2.67 -13.69 17.03
C ASN A 164 1.37 -12.95 16.74
N ILE A 165 0.56 -13.43 15.79
CA ILE A 165 -0.75 -12.83 15.52
C ILE A 165 -1.62 -12.90 16.77
N ILE A 166 -1.73 -14.07 17.39
CA ILE A 166 -2.54 -14.32 18.57
C ILE A 166 -2.06 -13.46 19.74
N SER A 167 -0.76 -13.44 20.01
CA SER A 167 -0.16 -12.67 21.11
C SER A 167 -0.36 -11.17 20.93
N ASN A 168 -0.16 -10.63 19.72
CA ASN A 168 -0.35 -9.22 19.43
C ASN A 168 -1.80 -8.79 19.69
N VAL A 169 -2.77 -9.60 19.26
CA VAL A 169 -4.18 -9.29 19.51
C VAL A 169 -4.51 -9.37 20.99
N ARG A 170 -4.14 -10.43 21.69
CA ARG A 170 -4.43 -10.62 23.12
C ARG A 170 -3.78 -9.53 23.98
N ASN A 171 -2.55 -9.15 23.69
CA ASN A 171 -1.85 -8.12 24.44
C ASN A 171 -2.43 -6.73 24.23
N LYS A 172 -2.89 -6.42 23.00
CA LYS A 172 -3.42 -5.09 22.68
C LYS A 172 -4.91 -4.97 22.98
N PHE A 173 -5.68 -6.03 22.79
CA PHE A 173 -7.14 -6.07 22.86
C PHE A 173 -7.60 -7.14 23.84
N ALA A 174 -7.36 -6.94 25.13
CA ALA A 174 -7.60 -7.95 26.17
C ALA A 174 -9.07 -8.43 26.26
N SER A 175 -10.03 -7.61 25.84
CA SER A 175 -11.45 -7.94 25.78
C SER A 175 -11.87 -8.69 24.52
N SER A 176 -10.95 -8.90 23.57
CA SER A 176 -11.22 -9.56 22.30
C SER A 176 -10.71 -10.98 22.29
N ASN A 177 -11.39 -11.85 21.54
CA ASN A 177 -10.94 -13.22 21.31
C ASN A 177 -10.55 -13.40 19.85
N ILE A 178 -9.41 -14.06 19.63
CA ILE A 178 -8.94 -14.49 18.32
C ILE A 178 -8.78 -16.00 18.30
N ASN A 179 -9.34 -16.63 17.27
CA ASN A 179 -9.17 -18.05 16.96
C ASN A 179 -8.72 -18.19 15.51
N ILE A 180 -7.68 -18.98 15.27
CA ILE A 180 -7.19 -19.29 13.94
C ILE A 180 -7.41 -20.78 13.68
N LYS A 181 -7.99 -21.09 12.53
CA LYS A 181 -8.18 -22.45 12.03
C LYS A 181 -7.46 -22.61 10.71
N ASP A 182 -6.91 -23.79 10.48
CA ASP A 182 -6.36 -24.14 9.18
C ASP A 182 -7.45 -24.31 8.11
N LYS A 183 -7.06 -24.53 6.87
CA LYS A 183 -7.98 -24.74 5.74
C LYS A 183 -8.91 -25.95 5.94
N ASN A 184 -8.53 -26.92 6.78
CA ASN A 184 -9.31 -28.13 7.09
C ASN A 184 -10.24 -27.92 8.29
N GLY A 185 -10.16 -26.76 8.96
CA GLY A 185 -11.00 -26.41 10.10
C GLY A 185 -10.41 -26.78 11.46
N SER A 186 -9.20 -27.32 11.52
CA SER A 186 -8.50 -27.61 12.76
C SER A 186 -7.95 -26.32 13.40
N VAL A 187 -8.00 -26.24 14.73
CA VAL A 187 -7.45 -25.07 15.46
C VAL A 187 -5.94 -25.01 15.26
N LYS A 188 -5.44 -23.81 14.95
CA LYS A 188 -4.04 -23.54 14.66
C LYS A 188 -3.51 -22.51 15.64
N GLU A 189 -2.75 -22.96 16.64
CA GLU A 189 -2.20 -22.09 17.69
C GLU A 189 -0.71 -21.73 17.47
N ASN A 190 -0.07 -22.40 16.53
CA ASN A 190 1.35 -22.21 16.19
C ASN A 190 1.61 -22.49 14.71
N GLY A 191 2.86 -22.32 14.29
CA GLY A 191 3.28 -22.48 12.90
C GLY A 191 3.00 -21.22 12.06
N LYS A 192 3.13 -21.36 10.75
CA LYS A 192 2.98 -20.24 9.81
C LYS A 192 1.55 -20.09 9.33
N ILE A 193 1.10 -18.85 9.20
CA ILE A 193 -0.17 -18.54 8.54
C ILE A 193 -0.08 -18.93 7.05
N SER A 194 -1.16 -19.48 6.51
CA SER A 194 -1.20 -20.01 5.15
C SER A 194 -2.47 -19.55 4.42
N THR A 195 -2.46 -19.58 3.12
CA THR A 195 -3.67 -19.35 2.32
C THR A 195 -4.73 -20.42 2.64
N GLY A 196 -5.96 -19.98 2.83
CA GLY A 196 -7.08 -20.83 3.23
C GLY A 196 -7.26 -20.96 4.75
N ASP A 197 -6.31 -20.52 5.57
CA ASP A 197 -6.53 -20.37 7.01
C ASP A 197 -7.66 -19.38 7.26
N LYS A 198 -8.33 -19.53 8.40
CA LYS A 198 -9.44 -18.66 8.82
C LYS A 198 -9.10 -18.00 10.13
N ILE A 199 -9.22 -16.68 10.17
CA ILE A 199 -9.05 -15.87 11.38
C ILE A 199 -10.44 -15.44 11.84
N THR A 200 -10.88 -15.91 13.00
CA THR A 200 -12.13 -15.50 13.64
C THR A 200 -11.80 -14.55 14.79
N ILE A 201 -12.36 -13.37 14.75
CA ILE A 201 -12.23 -12.38 15.81
C ILE A 201 -13.60 -12.11 16.41
N THR A 202 -13.67 -12.20 17.73
CA THR A 202 -14.85 -11.81 18.52
C THR A 202 -14.47 -10.60 19.36
N SER A 203 -15.13 -9.48 19.16
CA SER A 203 -14.92 -8.23 19.91
C SER A 203 -16.19 -7.39 19.87
N ASN A 204 -16.46 -6.67 20.96
CA ASN A 204 -17.62 -5.78 21.09
C ASN A 204 -18.93 -6.42 20.65
N SER A 205 -19.20 -7.66 21.13
CA SER A 205 -20.38 -8.47 20.79
C SER A 205 -20.52 -8.83 19.29
N SER A 206 -19.49 -8.59 18.49
CA SER A 206 -19.43 -8.95 17.07
C SER A 206 -18.43 -10.07 16.86
N THR A 207 -18.77 -11.03 16.01
CA THR A 207 -17.88 -12.12 15.59
C THR A 207 -17.81 -12.15 14.09
N ILE A 208 -16.59 -12.01 13.55
CA ILE A 208 -16.35 -12.08 12.10
C ILE A 208 -15.26 -13.10 11.84
N THR A 209 -15.46 -13.92 10.81
CA THR A 209 -14.48 -14.87 10.30
C THR A 209 -13.98 -14.40 8.95
N TYR A 210 -12.67 -14.27 8.85
CA TYR A 210 -11.95 -13.88 7.64
C TYR A 210 -11.21 -15.08 7.08
N LYS A 211 -11.10 -15.15 5.77
CA LYS A 211 -10.22 -16.08 5.05
C LYS A 211 -8.87 -15.41 4.77
N VAL A 212 -7.81 -16.19 4.78
CA VAL A 212 -6.44 -15.69 4.58
C VAL A 212 -5.97 -15.96 3.16
N ALA A 213 -5.34 -14.95 2.54
CA ALA A 213 -4.58 -15.07 1.30
C ALA A 213 -3.15 -14.59 1.54
N VAL A 214 -2.19 -15.50 1.52
CA VAL A 214 -0.74 -15.20 1.56
C VAL A 214 -0.24 -15.16 0.11
N LYS A 215 0.30 -14.03 -0.30
CA LYS A 215 0.73 -13.79 -1.68
C LYS A 215 1.77 -14.82 -2.12
N GLY A 216 1.49 -15.54 -3.20
CA GLY A 216 2.34 -16.59 -3.75
C GLY A 216 2.10 -18.00 -3.19
N ASP A 217 1.46 -18.16 -2.03
CA ASP A 217 1.06 -19.45 -1.44
C ASP A 217 -0.30 -19.88 -2.02
N VAL A 218 -0.30 -20.42 -3.22
CA VAL A 218 -1.52 -20.72 -3.99
C VAL A 218 -2.10 -22.09 -3.65
N ASN A 219 -1.34 -22.95 -3.01
CA ASN A 219 -1.80 -24.27 -2.56
C ASN A 219 -2.22 -24.31 -1.08
N GLY A 220 -1.88 -23.24 -0.31
CA GLY A 220 -2.20 -23.12 1.10
C GLY A 220 -1.39 -24.07 1.98
N ASP A 221 -0.11 -24.27 1.69
CA ASP A 221 0.79 -25.07 2.51
C ASP A 221 1.77 -24.20 3.35
N GLY A 222 1.65 -22.86 3.24
CA GLY A 222 2.48 -21.89 3.96
C GLY A 222 3.87 -21.69 3.38
N LYS A 223 4.10 -22.11 2.14
CA LYS A 223 5.36 -21.95 1.41
C LYS A 223 5.08 -21.43 0.01
N ILE A 224 6.12 -20.91 -0.63
CA ILE A 224 6.09 -20.61 -2.07
C ILE A 224 7.04 -21.58 -2.76
N SER A 225 6.49 -22.50 -3.54
CA SER A 225 7.18 -23.64 -4.10
C SER A 225 6.80 -23.92 -5.56
N ILE A 226 7.37 -24.96 -6.13
CA ILE A 226 7.03 -25.43 -7.48
C ILE A 226 5.55 -25.85 -7.60
N SER A 227 4.91 -26.25 -6.48
CA SER A 227 3.49 -26.61 -6.46
C SER A 227 2.60 -25.39 -6.71
N ASP A 228 2.95 -24.21 -6.16
CA ASP A 228 2.22 -22.95 -6.38
C ASP A 228 2.41 -22.46 -7.80
N TYR A 229 3.64 -22.52 -8.28
CA TYR A 229 3.98 -22.23 -9.67
C TYR A 229 3.15 -23.09 -10.64
N ALA A 230 3.00 -24.38 -10.37
CA ALA A 230 2.18 -25.30 -11.19
C ALA A 230 0.68 -24.94 -11.13
N LYS A 231 0.16 -24.54 -9.95
CA LYS A 231 -1.24 -24.11 -9.80
C LYS A 231 -1.54 -22.83 -10.59
N VAL A 232 -0.68 -21.82 -10.52
CA VAL A 232 -0.84 -20.59 -11.30
C VAL A 232 -0.78 -20.88 -12.79
N LYS A 233 0.16 -21.72 -13.25
CA LYS A 233 0.22 -22.18 -14.62
C LYS A 233 -1.08 -22.84 -15.07
N SER A 234 -1.60 -23.77 -14.28
CA SER A 234 -2.85 -24.48 -14.59
C SER A 234 -4.04 -23.54 -14.68
N HIS A 235 -4.10 -22.53 -13.81
CA HIS A 235 -5.14 -21.50 -13.84
C HIS A 235 -5.08 -20.67 -15.12
N ILE A 236 -3.90 -20.17 -15.50
CA ILE A 236 -3.69 -19.36 -16.71
C ILE A 236 -4.05 -20.14 -17.96
N LEU A 237 -3.73 -21.43 -18.00
CA LEU A 237 -4.06 -22.33 -19.12
C LEU A 237 -5.52 -22.78 -19.13
N GLY A 238 -6.33 -22.41 -18.13
CA GLY A 238 -7.73 -22.83 -18.01
C GLY A 238 -7.93 -24.31 -17.66
N VAL A 239 -6.85 -25.03 -17.30
CA VAL A 239 -6.90 -26.48 -16.98
C VAL A 239 -7.51 -26.72 -15.59
N ALA A 240 -7.10 -25.91 -14.59
CA ALA A 240 -7.65 -25.95 -13.24
C ALA A 240 -7.70 -24.53 -12.69
N ARG A 241 -8.90 -24.08 -12.35
CA ARG A 241 -9.10 -22.73 -11.79
C ARG A 241 -8.80 -22.73 -10.29
N VAL A 242 -8.25 -21.61 -9.82
CA VAL A 242 -8.20 -21.24 -8.41
C VAL A 242 -9.20 -20.12 -8.16
N ASP A 243 -9.84 -20.12 -7.01
CA ASP A 243 -10.92 -19.19 -6.67
C ASP A 243 -10.71 -18.55 -5.31
N ASN A 244 -11.47 -17.49 -5.00
CA ASN A 244 -11.52 -16.81 -3.70
C ASN A 244 -10.13 -16.39 -3.17
N GLU A 245 -9.79 -16.81 -1.94
CA GLU A 245 -8.52 -16.54 -1.29
C GLU A 245 -7.30 -17.06 -2.07
N TYR A 246 -7.45 -18.19 -2.75
CA TYR A 246 -6.38 -18.76 -3.59
C TYR A 246 -6.14 -17.94 -4.86
N LEU A 247 -7.20 -17.38 -5.46
CA LEU A 247 -7.08 -16.44 -6.58
C LEU A 247 -6.36 -15.16 -6.14
N LYS A 248 -6.69 -14.66 -4.94
CA LYS A 248 -6.02 -13.50 -4.36
C LYS A 248 -4.55 -13.78 -4.05
N ALA A 249 -4.21 -15.00 -3.59
CA ALA A 249 -2.84 -15.43 -3.37
C ALA A 249 -2.04 -15.60 -4.69
N ALA A 250 -2.72 -15.99 -5.78
CA ALA A 250 -2.11 -16.18 -7.09
C ALA A 250 -1.72 -14.86 -7.77
N ASP A 251 -2.33 -13.74 -7.40
CA ASP A 251 -1.93 -12.37 -7.81
C ASP A 251 -0.64 -11.98 -7.06
N ALA A 252 0.47 -12.55 -7.51
CA ALA A 252 1.76 -12.45 -6.82
C ALA A 252 2.44 -11.09 -7.01
N ASN A 253 2.12 -10.36 -8.07
CA ASN A 253 2.61 -9.00 -8.32
C ASN A 253 1.69 -7.92 -7.71
N GLY A 254 0.43 -8.26 -7.40
CA GLY A 254 -0.55 -7.37 -6.76
C GLY A 254 -1.24 -6.40 -7.73
N ASP A 255 -1.29 -6.72 -9.04
CA ASP A 255 -1.92 -5.85 -10.05
C ASP A 255 -3.44 -6.08 -10.18
N GLY A 256 -4.00 -7.02 -9.43
CA GLY A 256 -5.42 -7.36 -9.40
C GLY A 256 -5.85 -8.41 -10.42
N LYS A 257 -4.91 -9.01 -11.14
CA LYS A 257 -5.16 -10.06 -12.14
C LYS A 257 -4.20 -11.22 -11.92
N VAL A 258 -4.57 -12.41 -12.39
CA VAL A 258 -3.66 -13.56 -12.43
C VAL A 258 -3.22 -13.79 -13.88
N SER A 259 -1.94 -13.60 -14.14
CA SER A 259 -1.36 -13.56 -15.47
C SER A 259 0.02 -14.24 -15.54
N ILE A 260 0.65 -14.19 -16.71
CA ILE A 260 2.03 -14.68 -16.90
C ILE A 260 3.05 -13.89 -16.04
N ALA A 261 2.72 -12.64 -15.64
CA ALA A 261 3.57 -11.83 -14.78
C ALA A 261 3.65 -12.42 -13.36
N ASP A 262 2.53 -12.93 -12.82
CA ASP A 262 2.48 -13.61 -11.52
C ASP A 262 3.24 -14.93 -11.53
N TYR A 263 3.04 -15.69 -12.59
CA TYR A 263 3.78 -16.91 -12.84
C TYR A 263 5.29 -16.65 -12.86
N ALA A 264 5.74 -15.59 -13.55
CA ALA A 264 7.15 -15.20 -13.59
C ALA A 264 7.64 -14.71 -12.20
N LYS A 265 6.79 -13.99 -11.43
CA LYS A 265 7.11 -13.51 -10.11
C LYS A 265 7.32 -14.65 -9.10
N ILE A 266 6.44 -15.67 -9.12
CA ILE A 266 6.58 -16.87 -8.29
C ILE A 266 7.86 -17.63 -8.68
N LYS A 267 8.12 -17.80 -9.98
CA LYS A 267 9.36 -18.41 -10.45
C LYS A 267 10.60 -17.68 -9.92
N SER A 268 10.62 -16.36 -10.00
CA SER A 268 11.74 -15.54 -9.53
C SER A 268 11.95 -15.67 -8.02
N HIS A 269 10.86 -15.78 -7.25
CA HIS A 269 10.93 -16.03 -5.81
C HIS A 269 11.56 -17.40 -5.50
N ILE A 270 11.12 -18.46 -6.19
CA ILE A 270 11.66 -19.83 -6.01
C ILE A 270 13.14 -19.88 -6.36
N LEU A 271 13.57 -19.18 -7.40
CA LEU A 271 14.97 -19.10 -7.83
C LEU A 271 15.81 -18.14 -6.95
N GLY A 272 15.22 -17.44 -6.00
CA GLY A 272 15.90 -16.48 -5.13
C GLY A 272 16.32 -15.16 -5.81
N THR A 273 15.91 -14.93 -7.07
CA THR A 273 16.28 -13.73 -7.83
C THR A 273 15.44 -12.51 -7.48
N SER A 274 14.24 -12.70 -6.99
CA SER A 274 13.35 -11.63 -6.51
C SER A 274 12.36 -12.19 -5.49
N LYS A 275 12.27 -11.60 -4.31
CA LYS A 275 11.32 -12.05 -3.28
C LYS A 275 9.91 -11.49 -3.55
N ILE A 276 8.88 -12.29 -3.23
CA ILE A 276 7.51 -11.82 -3.07
C ILE A 276 7.41 -11.21 -1.68
N THR A 277 6.96 -9.97 -1.61
CA THR A 277 6.68 -9.23 -0.36
C THR A 277 5.17 -9.13 -0.14
N LYS A 278 4.74 -8.77 1.08
CA LYS A 278 3.32 -8.61 1.44
C LYS A 278 2.61 -7.54 0.61
#